data_8b1f915c72b5fbc44a3e6ce419f55e5f
#
_entry.id   8b1f915c72b5fbc44a3e6ce419f55e5f
#
_cell.length_a   1.000
_cell.length_b   1.000
_cell.length_c   1.000
_cell.angle_alpha   90.00
_cell.angle_beta   90.00
_cell.angle_gamma   90.00
#
_symmetry.space_group_name_H-M   'P 1'
#
loop_
_entity.id
_entity.type
_entity.pdbx_description
1 polymer ?
#
loop_
_entity_poly.entity_id
_entity_poly.type
_entity_poly.pdbx_seq_one_letter_code
_entity_poly.pdbx_strand_id
1 'polypeptide(L)'
;MAAGRRNVLLIVVDQWRADFVPRLGAGFLRTPNLDRLCREGVAFRNHVTTAVPCGPARASLLTGLYLMNHRAVQNTVPLDTRHMNLGKALRLIGYDPALIGYTTTTPDPRTTGPRDPRFTSLGDLMDGFRSVGAFEPTMDGYFGWLAQKGFRLPERREDIWLPEGEDAVPGATDRPCRVPAELSDSAYFTERALAYLKGKGGKPWFLHLGYYRPHPPFVAPAPYNAMYRPADMPAPVRRASPAEE
;
A
#
# COMPACT_ATOMS: atom_id res chain seq x y z
N MET A 1 25.60 22.70 15.72
CA MET A 1 25.01 21.47 16.26
C MET A 1 24.39 20.74 15.11
N ALA A 2 24.83 19.52 14.78
CA ALA A 2 24.19 18.71 13.75
C ALA A 2 22.75 18.44 14.23
N ALA A 3 21.76 18.88 13.45
CA ALA A 3 20.36 18.60 13.75
C ALA A 3 20.20 17.08 13.87
N GLY A 4 19.71 16.59 15.00
CA GLY A 4 19.49 15.17 15.24
C GLY A 4 18.62 14.59 14.14
N ARG A 5 18.90 13.36 13.73
CA ARG A 5 18.08 12.65 12.70
C ARG A 5 16.63 12.60 13.17
N ARG A 6 15.71 12.89 12.27
CA ARG A 6 14.26 12.87 12.55
C ARG A 6 13.69 11.48 12.35
N ASN A 7 12.61 11.18 13.03
CA ASN A 7 11.75 10.04 12.73
C ASN A 7 10.95 10.34 11.46
N VAL A 8 10.87 9.38 10.54
CA VAL A 8 10.16 9.55 9.27
C VAL A 8 9.24 8.36 9.04
N LEU A 9 7.95 8.64 8.86
CA LEU A 9 6.94 7.68 8.46
C LEU A 9 6.47 8.03 7.04
N LEU A 10 6.73 7.15 6.08
CA LEU A 10 6.19 7.23 4.73
C LEU A 10 5.04 6.24 4.61
N ILE A 11 3.82 6.74 4.48
CA ILE A 11 2.64 5.90 4.24
C ILE A 11 2.27 5.97 2.76
N VAL A 12 2.16 4.80 2.12
CA VAL A 12 1.69 4.66 0.73
C VAL A 12 0.44 3.79 0.74
N VAL A 13 -0.64 4.33 0.20
CA VAL A 13 -1.94 3.65 0.12
C VAL A 13 -2.19 3.34 -1.35
N ASP A 14 -2.30 2.04 -1.68
CA ASP A 14 -2.41 1.62 -3.07
C ASP A 14 -3.77 1.99 -3.67
N GLN A 15 -3.74 2.49 -4.89
CA GLN A 15 -4.91 2.80 -5.72
C GLN A 15 -5.90 3.83 -5.09
N TRP A 16 -5.50 4.55 -4.06
CA TRP A 16 -6.38 5.59 -3.51
C TRP A 16 -6.38 6.83 -4.40
N ARG A 17 -7.53 7.16 -4.93
CA ARG A 17 -7.72 8.34 -5.78
C ARG A 17 -7.63 9.63 -4.95
N ALA A 18 -6.93 10.62 -5.47
CA ALA A 18 -6.77 11.92 -4.80
C ALA A 18 -8.09 12.65 -4.60
N ASP A 19 -9.02 12.54 -5.57
CA ASP A 19 -10.36 13.12 -5.49
C ASP A 19 -11.26 12.45 -4.42
N PHE A 20 -10.83 11.32 -3.85
CA PHE A 20 -11.45 10.67 -2.69
C PHE A 20 -10.79 11.06 -1.35
N VAL A 21 -10.03 12.13 -1.32
CA VAL A 21 -9.57 12.79 -0.09
C VAL A 21 -10.47 14.00 0.16
N PRO A 22 -11.20 14.10 1.29
CA PRO A 22 -12.23 15.13 1.51
C PRO A 22 -11.75 16.55 1.26
N ARG A 23 -10.55 16.89 1.74
CA ARG A 23 -9.95 18.21 1.53
C ARG A 23 -9.53 18.49 0.07
N LEU A 24 -9.46 17.46 -0.76
CA LEU A 24 -9.13 17.60 -2.19
C LEU A 24 -10.35 17.51 -3.11
N GLY A 25 -11.54 17.20 -2.60
CA GLY A 25 -12.77 17.20 -3.40
C GLY A 25 -13.91 16.32 -2.89
N ALA A 26 -13.60 15.28 -2.12
CA ALA A 26 -14.58 14.27 -1.69
C ALA A 26 -15.32 14.68 -0.40
N GLY A 27 -16.05 15.79 -0.42
CA GLY A 27 -16.75 16.28 0.77
C GLY A 27 -17.78 15.31 1.37
N PHE A 28 -18.15 14.25 0.65
CA PHE A 28 -19.05 13.18 1.11
C PHE A 28 -18.36 12.10 1.92
N LEU A 29 -17.02 11.97 1.86
CA LEU A 29 -16.28 10.95 2.59
C LEU A 29 -15.98 11.38 4.04
N ARG A 30 -16.00 10.42 4.94
CA ARG A 30 -15.68 10.59 6.36
C ARG A 30 -14.31 10.01 6.68
N THR A 31 -13.29 10.85 6.68
CA THR A 31 -11.89 10.46 7.00
C THR A 31 -11.30 11.37 8.09
N PRO A 32 -11.81 11.31 9.33
CA PRO A 32 -11.50 12.31 10.37
C PRO A 32 -10.01 12.39 10.70
N ASN A 33 -9.29 11.29 10.63
CA ASN A 33 -7.85 11.27 10.90
C ASN A 33 -7.03 11.89 9.75
N LEU A 34 -7.41 11.64 8.49
CA LEU A 34 -6.78 12.31 7.35
C LEU A 34 -7.11 13.80 7.34
N ASP A 35 -8.34 14.17 7.66
CA ASP A 35 -8.76 15.57 7.75
C ASP A 35 -7.94 16.31 8.82
N ARG A 36 -7.68 15.65 9.96
CA ARG A 36 -6.79 16.19 10.99
C ARG A 36 -5.37 16.35 10.45
N LEU A 37 -4.81 15.33 9.80
CA LEU A 37 -3.47 15.38 9.23
C LEU A 37 -3.34 16.51 8.19
N CYS A 38 -4.35 16.70 7.33
CA CYS A 38 -4.39 17.79 6.38
C CYS A 38 -4.49 19.18 7.04
N ARG A 39 -5.11 19.28 8.22
CA ARG A 39 -5.18 20.56 8.97
C ARG A 39 -3.88 20.90 9.67
N GLU A 40 -3.18 19.88 10.17
CA GLU A 40 -1.95 20.03 10.95
C GLU A 40 -0.69 20.06 10.07
N GLY A 41 -0.80 19.63 8.81
CA GLY A 41 0.28 19.53 7.85
C GLY A 41 0.01 20.29 6.55
N VAL A 42 0.61 19.78 5.46
CA VAL A 42 0.45 20.35 4.11
C VAL A 42 -0.19 19.31 3.19
N ALA A 43 -1.28 19.70 2.54
CA ALA A 43 -1.96 18.88 1.54
C ALA A 43 -1.61 19.38 0.12
N PHE A 44 -0.94 18.55 -0.68
CA PHE A 44 -0.58 18.86 -2.06
C PHE A 44 -1.74 18.50 -3.00
N ARG A 45 -2.39 19.51 -3.57
CA ARG A 45 -3.53 19.30 -4.49
C ARG A 45 -3.11 18.83 -5.89
N ASN A 46 -1.94 19.27 -6.34
CA ASN A 46 -1.42 19.05 -7.68
C ASN A 46 -0.21 18.11 -7.68
N HIS A 47 -0.22 17.11 -6.80
CA HIS A 47 0.79 16.06 -6.81
C HIS A 47 0.36 14.97 -7.79
N VAL A 48 1.10 14.80 -8.86
CA VAL A 48 0.79 13.90 -9.97
C VAL A 48 1.82 12.79 -10.05
N THR A 49 1.37 11.55 -10.23
CA THR A 49 2.28 10.44 -10.51
C THR A 49 2.91 10.59 -11.90
N THR A 50 4.16 10.20 -12.04
CA THR A 50 4.89 10.24 -13.31
C THR A 50 4.77 8.95 -14.11
N ALA A 51 4.15 7.91 -13.51
CA ALA A 51 4.01 6.59 -14.13
C ALA A 51 2.83 5.82 -13.52
N VAL A 52 2.31 4.89 -14.29
CA VAL A 52 1.28 3.90 -13.92
C VAL A 52 1.65 2.55 -14.55
N PRO A 53 1.19 1.42 -14.03
CA PRO A 53 0.48 1.18 -12.77
C PRO A 53 1.39 1.22 -11.52
N CYS A 54 1.05 0.46 -10.44
CA CYS A 54 1.69 0.55 -9.13
C CYS A 54 3.22 0.31 -9.14
N GLY A 55 3.73 -0.67 -9.88
CA GLY A 55 5.18 -0.93 -9.96
C GLY A 55 5.97 0.26 -10.53
N PRO A 56 5.66 0.74 -11.74
CA PRO A 56 6.26 1.94 -12.32
C PRO A 56 6.11 3.19 -11.43
N ALA A 57 4.91 3.41 -10.85
CA ALA A 57 4.67 4.55 -9.97
C ALA A 57 5.55 4.51 -8.71
N ARG A 58 5.68 3.33 -8.09
CA ARG A 58 6.54 3.12 -6.91
C ARG A 58 8.01 3.20 -7.26
N ALA A 59 8.43 2.70 -8.43
CA ALA A 59 9.80 2.88 -8.92
C ALA A 59 10.13 4.37 -9.06
N SER A 60 9.24 5.16 -9.67
CA SER A 60 9.41 6.62 -9.76
C SER A 60 9.43 7.29 -8.39
N LEU A 61 8.50 6.95 -7.51
CA LEU A 61 8.40 7.53 -6.15
C LEU A 61 9.69 7.28 -5.34
N LEU A 62 10.21 6.07 -5.39
CA LEU A 62 11.31 5.65 -4.53
C LEU A 62 12.70 5.91 -5.13
N THR A 63 12.80 6.15 -6.45
CA THR A 63 14.06 6.52 -7.10
C THR A 63 14.17 8.01 -7.42
N GLY A 64 13.05 8.74 -7.49
CA GLY A 64 13.00 10.11 -7.98
C GLY A 64 13.19 10.24 -9.50
N LEU A 65 13.09 9.13 -10.24
CA LEU A 65 13.30 9.08 -11.69
C LEU A 65 11.97 9.02 -12.46
N TYR A 66 11.96 9.59 -13.66
CA TYR A 66 10.87 9.35 -14.60
C TYR A 66 10.92 7.94 -15.18
N LEU A 67 9.79 7.45 -15.67
CA LEU A 67 9.63 6.13 -16.25
C LEU A 67 10.69 5.82 -17.32
N MET A 68 10.94 6.77 -18.21
CA MET A 68 11.92 6.62 -19.29
C MET A 68 13.35 6.43 -18.80
N ASN A 69 13.66 6.87 -17.58
CA ASN A 69 14.98 6.76 -16.96
C ASN A 69 15.16 5.45 -16.22
N HIS A 70 14.17 5.04 -15.40
CA HIS A 70 14.26 3.80 -14.63
C HIS A 70 13.79 2.56 -15.40
N ARG A 71 13.02 2.71 -16.46
CA ARG A 71 12.57 1.67 -17.41
C ARG A 71 11.79 0.49 -16.81
N ALA A 72 11.37 0.57 -15.56
CA ALA A 72 10.41 -0.37 -14.99
C ALA A 72 9.00 0.02 -15.47
N VAL A 73 8.63 -0.42 -16.70
CA VAL A 73 7.49 0.11 -17.46
C VAL A 73 6.16 -0.55 -17.13
N GLN A 74 6.16 -1.67 -16.41
CA GLN A 74 4.97 -2.35 -15.93
C GLN A 74 5.27 -3.12 -14.65
N ASN A 75 4.23 -3.65 -13.99
CA ASN A 75 4.42 -4.53 -12.85
C ASN A 75 5.28 -5.74 -13.26
N THR A 76 6.10 -6.23 -12.33
CA THR A 76 7.03 -7.34 -12.55
C THR A 76 8.25 -7.06 -13.45
N VAL A 77 8.34 -5.87 -14.05
CA VAL A 77 9.58 -5.48 -14.74
C VAL A 77 10.65 -5.15 -13.71
N PRO A 78 11.84 -5.76 -13.81
CA PRO A 78 12.92 -5.50 -12.87
C PRO A 78 13.38 -4.05 -12.85
N LEU A 79 13.59 -3.53 -11.64
CA LEU A 79 14.27 -2.25 -11.45
C LEU A 79 15.79 -2.50 -11.41
N ASP A 80 16.54 -1.81 -12.27
CA ASP A 80 17.99 -1.90 -12.33
C ASP A 80 18.61 -1.46 -10.98
N THR A 81 19.42 -2.34 -10.39
CA THR A 81 20.07 -2.09 -9.09
C THR A 81 21.08 -0.97 -9.07
N ARG A 82 21.57 -0.51 -10.24
CA ARG A 82 22.45 0.68 -10.32
C ARG A 82 21.73 1.97 -9.90
N HIS A 83 20.40 2.02 -9.99
CA HIS A 83 19.67 3.21 -9.58
C HIS A 83 19.75 3.41 -8.07
N MET A 84 20.10 4.63 -7.67
CA MET A 84 19.91 5.07 -6.30
C MET A 84 18.43 5.10 -6.00
N ASN A 85 18.05 4.62 -4.81
CA ASN A 85 16.68 4.71 -4.31
C ASN A 85 16.66 5.22 -2.88
N LEU A 86 15.48 5.55 -2.40
CA LEU A 86 15.29 6.12 -1.06
C LEU A 86 15.87 5.22 0.04
N GLY A 87 15.73 3.90 -0.05
CA GLY A 87 16.28 2.96 0.93
C GLY A 87 17.81 3.02 0.98
N LYS A 88 18.48 2.97 -0.19
CA LYS A 88 19.93 3.09 -0.30
C LYS A 88 20.44 4.46 0.20
N ALA A 89 19.78 5.55 -0.21
CA ALA A 89 20.14 6.90 0.21
C ALA A 89 20.02 7.08 1.74
N LEU A 90 18.97 6.54 2.34
CA LEU A 90 18.78 6.59 3.79
C LEU A 90 19.87 5.83 4.54
N ARG A 91 20.34 4.69 4.00
CA ARG A 91 21.46 3.94 4.59
C ARG A 91 22.75 4.74 4.58
N LEU A 92 23.05 5.48 3.51
CA LEU A 92 24.24 6.33 3.43
C LEU A 92 24.27 7.38 4.52
N ILE A 93 23.13 7.86 4.98
CA ILE A 93 23.04 8.85 6.08
C ILE A 93 22.74 8.19 7.43
N GLY A 94 22.87 6.84 7.52
CA GLY A 94 22.86 6.06 8.75
C GLY A 94 21.49 5.75 9.32
N TYR A 95 20.42 5.71 8.51
CA TYR A 95 19.18 5.06 8.88
C TYR A 95 19.26 3.55 8.61
N ASP A 96 18.40 2.78 9.28
CA ASP A 96 18.03 1.41 8.93
C ASP A 96 16.57 1.45 8.44
N PRO A 97 16.34 1.75 7.14
CA PRO A 97 14.99 1.97 6.62
C PRO A 97 14.20 0.67 6.62
N ALA A 98 13.15 0.64 7.44
CA ALA A 98 12.23 -0.48 7.54
C ALA A 98 11.08 -0.36 6.55
N LEU A 99 10.54 -1.50 6.12
CA LEU A 99 9.36 -1.61 5.28
C LEU A 99 8.37 -2.59 5.87
N ILE A 100 7.12 -2.14 5.95
CA ILE A 100 5.93 -2.96 6.18
C ILE A 100 5.05 -2.83 4.95
N GLY A 101 4.56 -3.95 4.43
CA GLY A 101 3.85 -4.00 3.16
C GLY A 101 4.79 -4.33 2.00
N TYR A 102 4.72 -3.59 0.89
CA TYR A 102 5.39 -3.95 -0.36
C TYR A 102 5.83 -2.73 -1.18
N THR A 103 6.75 -2.93 -2.12
CA THR A 103 7.20 -1.91 -3.06
C THR A 103 6.82 -2.19 -4.51
N THR A 104 6.27 -3.34 -4.81
CA THR A 104 5.93 -3.81 -6.17
C THR A 104 7.15 -3.75 -7.12
N THR A 105 8.35 -3.96 -6.58
CA THR A 105 9.57 -3.99 -7.37
C THR A 105 10.06 -5.42 -7.52
N THR A 106 10.47 -5.79 -8.74
CA THR A 106 11.13 -7.06 -9.01
C THR A 106 12.64 -6.86 -8.93
N PRO A 107 13.39 -7.77 -8.29
CA PRO A 107 14.84 -7.66 -8.21
C PRO A 107 15.49 -7.75 -9.61
N ASP A 108 16.65 -7.17 -9.75
CA ASP A 108 17.42 -7.22 -10.99
C ASP A 108 18.04 -8.63 -11.16
N PRO A 109 17.67 -9.39 -12.20
CA PRO A 109 18.17 -10.75 -12.39
C PRO A 109 19.69 -10.80 -12.66
N ARG A 110 20.31 -9.68 -13.00
CA ARG A 110 21.77 -9.60 -13.19
C ARG A 110 22.55 -9.62 -11.88
N THR A 111 21.89 -9.31 -10.77
CA THR A 111 22.51 -9.20 -9.44
C THR A 111 21.98 -10.24 -8.45
N THR A 112 20.92 -10.92 -8.84
CA THR A 112 20.27 -11.97 -8.04
C THR A 112 20.34 -13.31 -8.79
N GLY A 113 20.49 -14.41 -8.05
CA GLY A 113 20.50 -15.73 -8.66
C GLY A 113 19.13 -16.07 -9.28
N PRO A 114 19.09 -16.91 -10.33
CA PRO A 114 17.85 -17.20 -11.07
C PRO A 114 16.78 -17.93 -10.23
N ARG A 115 17.13 -18.41 -9.05
CA ARG A 115 16.22 -19.09 -8.11
C ARG A 115 15.86 -18.22 -6.92
N ASP A 116 16.11 -16.91 -6.99
CA ASP A 116 15.76 -16.01 -5.90
C ASP A 116 14.23 -16.00 -5.73
N PRO A 117 13.71 -16.30 -4.53
CA PRO A 117 12.26 -16.39 -4.28
C PRO A 117 11.54 -15.09 -4.56
N ARG A 118 12.23 -13.95 -4.58
CA ARG A 118 11.67 -12.66 -4.92
C ARG A 118 11.16 -12.55 -6.36
N PHE A 119 11.58 -13.42 -7.28
CA PHE A 119 11.03 -13.45 -8.64
C PHE A 119 9.60 -14.01 -8.71
N THR A 120 9.17 -14.74 -7.69
CA THR A 120 7.82 -15.33 -7.62
C THR A 120 6.84 -14.47 -6.85
N SER A 121 7.29 -13.35 -6.30
CA SER A 121 6.50 -12.46 -5.46
C SER A 121 6.14 -11.16 -6.18
N LEU A 122 4.90 -10.71 -6.03
CA LEU A 122 4.42 -9.44 -6.58
C LEU A 122 4.77 -8.24 -5.70
N GLY A 123 5.34 -8.50 -4.52
CA GLY A 123 5.36 -7.50 -3.50
C GLY A 123 6.72 -7.15 -2.92
N ASP A 124 7.78 -7.44 -3.64
CA ASP A 124 9.08 -7.50 -3.01
C ASP A 124 9.68 -6.20 -2.55
N LEU A 125 10.68 -6.44 -1.76
CA LEU A 125 11.49 -5.48 -1.05
C LEU A 125 12.49 -4.84 -2.01
N MET A 126 12.31 -3.58 -2.32
CA MET A 126 13.33 -2.80 -3.03
C MET A 126 14.63 -2.81 -2.23
N ASP A 127 15.76 -2.98 -2.93
CA ASP A 127 17.09 -2.91 -2.31
C ASP A 127 17.26 -1.68 -1.42
N GLY A 128 17.94 -1.87 -0.30
CA GLY A 128 18.17 -0.82 0.69
C GLY A 128 17.16 -0.80 1.84
N PHE A 129 15.95 -1.30 1.65
CA PHE A 129 14.99 -1.49 2.74
C PHE A 129 15.20 -2.82 3.48
N ARG A 130 14.72 -2.89 4.71
CA ARG A 130 14.63 -4.10 5.50
C ARG A 130 13.18 -4.41 5.81
N SER A 131 12.70 -5.58 5.40
CA SER A 131 11.35 -6.02 5.73
C SER A 131 11.20 -6.23 7.23
N VAL A 132 10.10 -5.72 7.78
CA VAL A 132 9.67 -5.95 9.16
C VAL A 132 8.19 -6.37 9.24
N GLY A 133 7.62 -6.69 8.08
CA GLY A 133 6.23 -7.15 7.90
C GLY A 133 5.89 -7.10 6.42
N ALA A 134 6.41 -8.07 5.62
CA ALA A 134 6.19 -8.10 4.19
C ALA A 134 4.73 -8.43 3.85
N PHE A 135 4.28 -7.89 2.74
CA PHE A 135 3.14 -8.38 2.00
C PHE A 135 3.65 -9.49 1.07
N GLU A 136 3.83 -10.67 1.63
CA GLU A 136 4.31 -11.82 0.89
C GLU A 136 3.19 -12.36 -0.03
N PRO A 137 3.51 -12.97 -1.19
CA PRO A 137 2.51 -13.56 -2.07
C PRO A 137 1.62 -14.58 -1.38
N THR A 138 2.21 -15.36 -0.49
CA THR A 138 1.51 -16.36 0.32
C THR A 138 0.74 -15.75 1.48
N MET A 139 1.09 -14.52 1.87
CA MET A 139 0.55 -13.83 3.06
C MET A 139 0.58 -14.67 4.35
N ASP A 140 1.53 -15.58 4.47
CA ASP A 140 1.62 -16.51 5.60
C ASP A 140 1.66 -15.78 6.95
N GLY A 141 2.35 -14.64 7.00
CA GLY A 141 2.37 -13.80 8.19
C GLY A 141 0.99 -13.30 8.62
N TYR A 142 0.17 -12.88 7.67
CA TYR A 142 -1.19 -12.43 7.91
C TYR A 142 -2.11 -13.59 8.30
N PHE A 143 -2.08 -14.69 7.57
CA PHE A 143 -2.89 -15.88 7.88
C PHE A 143 -2.51 -16.47 9.25
N GLY A 144 -1.23 -16.52 9.58
CA GLY A 144 -0.77 -16.93 10.91
C GLY A 144 -1.28 -16.01 12.02
N TRP A 145 -1.29 -14.70 11.78
CA TRP A 145 -1.84 -13.73 12.72
C TRP A 145 -3.36 -13.87 12.88
N LEU A 146 -4.11 -14.10 11.81
CA LEU A 146 -5.54 -14.38 11.87
C LEU A 146 -5.85 -15.62 12.72
N ALA A 147 -5.11 -16.70 12.50
CA ALA A 147 -5.25 -17.92 13.30
C ALA A 147 -4.95 -17.68 14.79
N GLN A 148 -3.91 -16.90 15.11
CA GLN A 148 -3.60 -16.50 16.49
C GLN A 148 -4.70 -15.65 17.14
N LYS A 149 -5.43 -14.86 16.33
CA LYS A 149 -6.62 -14.09 16.80
C LYS A 149 -7.88 -14.94 16.87
N GLY A 150 -7.80 -16.24 16.58
CA GLY A 150 -8.95 -17.16 16.62
C GLY A 150 -9.87 -17.10 15.39
N PHE A 151 -9.44 -16.44 14.31
CA PHE A 151 -10.22 -16.39 13.07
C PHE A 151 -10.14 -17.73 12.33
N ARG A 152 -11.29 -18.30 11.98
CA ARG A 152 -11.35 -19.54 11.21
C ARG A 152 -11.06 -19.24 9.73
N LEU A 153 -9.92 -19.71 9.27
CA LEU A 153 -9.52 -19.54 7.88
C LEU A 153 -10.42 -20.37 6.94
N PRO A 154 -10.71 -19.87 5.73
CA PRO A 154 -11.39 -20.66 4.71
C PRO A 154 -10.48 -21.77 4.20
N GLU A 155 -11.07 -22.80 3.56
CA GLU A 155 -10.32 -23.90 2.96
C GLU A 155 -9.36 -23.40 1.88
N ARG A 156 -9.84 -22.51 1.03
CA ARG A 156 -9.04 -21.82 0.01
C ARG A 156 -8.68 -20.44 0.54
N ARG A 157 -7.38 -20.16 0.63
CA ARG A 157 -6.88 -18.89 1.20
C ARG A 157 -7.39 -17.65 0.47
N GLU A 158 -7.53 -17.73 -0.85
CA GLU A 158 -8.06 -16.65 -1.68
C GLU A 158 -9.51 -16.26 -1.34
N ASP A 159 -10.28 -17.20 -0.78
CA ASP A 159 -11.68 -16.95 -0.38
C ASP A 159 -11.80 -15.99 0.80
N ILE A 160 -10.70 -15.68 1.47
CA ILE A 160 -10.68 -14.67 2.54
C ILE A 160 -11.12 -13.28 2.04
N TRP A 161 -10.94 -13.03 0.75
CA TRP A 161 -11.30 -11.75 0.11
C TRP A 161 -12.71 -11.72 -0.46
N LEU A 162 -13.47 -12.81 -0.30
CA LEU A 162 -14.85 -12.86 -0.72
C LEU A 162 -15.76 -12.13 0.27
N PRO A 163 -16.92 -11.63 -0.18
CA PRO A 163 -17.96 -11.16 0.71
C PRO A 163 -18.55 -12.32 1.51
N GLU A 164 -19.32 -12.02 2.55
CA GLU A 164 -20.12 -13.00 3.28
C GLU A 164 -21.18 -13.63 2.37
N GLY A 165 -21.52 -14.90 2.64
CA GLY A 165 -22.53 -15.68 1.93
C GLY A 165 -21.95 -16.87 1.18
N GLU A 166 -22.78 -17.91 0.97
CA GLU A 166 -22.40 -19.15 0.28
C GLU A 166 -22.26 -18.94 -1.24
N ASP A 167 -23.03 -18.01 -1.80
CA ASP A 167 -23.05 -17.60 -3.20
C ASP A 167 -22.02 -16.48 -3.51
N ALA A 168 -21.06 -16.28 -2.63
CA ALA A 168 -20.08 -15.20 -2.77
C ALA A 168 -19.21 -15.39 -4.01
N VAL A 169 -19.13 -14.33 -4.83
CA VAL A 169 -18.27 -14.27 -6.00
C VAL A 169 -17.32 -13.09 -5.88
N PRO A 170 -16.12 -13.16 -6.49
CA PRO A 170 -15.21 -12.02 -6.54
C PRO A 170 -15.83 -10.81 -7.24
N GLY A 171 -15.57 -9.61 -6.73
CA GLY A 171 -16.01 -8.37 -7.37
C GLY A 171 -16.39 -7.29 -6.37
N ALA A 172 -16.87 -6.17 -6.90
CA ALA A 172 -17.39 -5.08 -6.09
C ALA A 172 -18.78 -5.44 -5.55
N THR A 173 -19.00 -5.21 -4.26
CA THR A 173 -20.25 -5.56 -3.60
C THR A 173 -20.49 -4.65 -2.39
N ASP A 174 -21.74 -4.51 -1.99
CA ASP A 174 -22.17 -3.89 -0.74
C ASP A 174 -22.25 -4.88 0.43
N ARG A 175 -22.08 -6.19 0.16
CA ARG A 175 -21.99 -7.20 1.23
C ARG A 175 -20.69 -7.05 2.00
N PRO A 176 -20.69 -7.26 3.32
CA PRO A 176 -19.46 -7.14 4.10
C PRO A 176 -18.43 -8.21 3.73
N CYS A 177 -17.16 -7.88 3.88
CA CYS A 177 -16.08 -8.85 3.83
C CYS A 177 -16.22 -9.88 4.95
N ARG A 178 -15.86 -11.14 4.68
CA ARG A 178 -15.78 -12.21 5.69
C ARG A 178 -14.87 -11.90 6.85
N VAL A 179 -13.82 -11.12 6.58
CA VAL A 179 -12.88 -10.69 7.62
C VAL A 179 -13.39 -9.40 8.24
N PRO A 180 -13.61 -9.36 9.56
CA PRO A 180 -14.05 -8.15 10.24
C PRO A 180 -12.97 -7.05 10.20
N ALA A 181 -13.37 -5.81 10.41
CA ALA A 181 -12.51 -4.65 10.25
C ALA A 181 -11.23 -4.70 11.10
N GLU A 182 -11.35 -5.15 12.33
CA GLU A 182 -10.25 -5.28 13.30
C GLU A 182 -9.25 -6.41 12.95
N LEU A 183 -9.64 -7.30 12.04
CA LEU A 183 -8.78 -8.36 11.53
C LEU A 183 -8.38 -8.16 10.05
N SER A 184 -8.71 -7.02 9.47
CA SER A 184 -8.33 -6.69 8.08
C SER A 184 -6.81 -6.67 7.88
N ASP A 185 -6.38 -6.79 6.64
CA ASP A 185 -4.96 -6.61 6.27
C ASP A 185 -4.42 -5.24 6.69
N SER A 186 -5.24 -4.20 6.61
CA SER A 186 -4.89 -2.86 7.09
C SER A 186 -4.68 -2.83 8.61
N ALA A 187 -5.50 -3.53 9.38
CA ALA A 187 -5.33 -3.68 10.82
C ALA A 187 -4.03 -4.44 11.16
N TYR A 188 -3.76 -5.52 10.45
CA TYR A 188 -2.52 -6.29 10.58
C TYR A 188 -1.28 -5.44 10.35
N PHE A 189 -1.18 -4.71 9.24
CA PHE A 189 -0.04 -3.86 8.95
C PHE A 189 0.10 -2.72 9.96
N THR A 190 -1.01 -2.17 10.42
CA THR A 190 -1.01 -1.15 11.48
C THR A 190 -0.47 -1.71 12.79
N GLU A 191 -0.90 -2.90 13.22
CA GLU A 191 -0.38 -3.56 14.43
C GLU A 191 1.13 -3.80 14.33
N ARG A 192 1.61 -4.28 13.15
CA ARG A 192 3.04 -4.45 12.89
C ARG A 192 3.82 -3.14 12.96
N ALA A 193 3.28 -2.07 12.39
CA ALA A 193 3.89 -0.75 12.43
C ALA A 193 4.01 -0.23 13.88
N LEU A 194 2.94 -0.32 14.64
CA LEU A 194 2.94 0.10 16.05
C LEU A 194 3.92 -0.71 16.90
N ALA A 195 4.00 -2.02 16.70
CA ALA A 195 4.96 -2.88 17.38
C ALA A 195 6.41 -2.49 17.03
N TYR A 196 6.68 -2.27 15.74
CA TYR A 196 8.00 -1.80 15.30
C TYR A 196 8.40 -0.46 15.94
N LEU A 197 7.48 0.51 15.97
CA LEU A 197 7.74 1.84 16.53
C LEU A 197 8.00 1.78 18.05
N LYS A 198 7.23 0.97 18.77
CA LYS A 198 7.45 0.74 20.22
C LYS A 198 8.85 0.19 20.52
N GLY A 199 9.40 -0.65 19.65
CA GLY A 199 10.73 -1.24 19.81
C GLY A 199 11.90 -0.29 19.51
N LYS A 200 11.68 0.95 19.07
CA LYS A 200 12.77 1.85 18.65
C LYS A 200 13.51 2.57 19.79
N GLY A 201 12.93 2.65 20.97
CA GLY A 201 13.62 3.15 22.16
C GLY A 201 14.28 4.52 21.99
N GLY A 202 13.65 5.46 21.28
CA GLY A 202 14.18 6.82 21.06
C GLY A 202 15.23 6.93 19.93
N LYS A 203 15.66 5.86 19.27
CA LYS A 203 16.58 5.92 18.14
C LYS A 203 15.86 6.43 16.89
N PRO A 204 16.50 7.29 16.08
CA PRO A 204 15.93 7.74 14.81
C PRO A 204 15.57 6.56 13.90
N TRP A 205 14.40 6.63 13.26
CA TRP A 205 13.91 5.56 12.41
C TRP A 205 13.28 6.13 11.14
N PHE A 206 13.31 5.33 10.09
CA PHE A 206 12.50 5.49 8.88
C PHE A 206 11.63 4.23 8.72
N LEU A 207 10.34 4.43 8.53
CA LEU A 207 9.39 3.36 8.24
C LEU A 207 8.60 3.69 6.97
N HIS A 208 8.70 2.81 5.96
CA HIS A 208 7.76 2.77 4.85
C HIS A 208 6.62 1.81 5.22
N LEU A 209 5.41 2.32 5.27
CA LEU A 209 4.20 1.55 5.53
C LEU A 209 3.32 1.57 4.28
N GLY A 210 3.22 0.42 3.60
CA GLY A 210 2.40 0.24 2.42
C GLY A 210 1.09 -0.45 2.76
N TYR A 211 -0.04 0.23 2.54
CA TYR A 211 -1.36 -0.39 2.62
C TYR A 211 -1.81 -0.87 1.25
N TYR A 212 -2.38 -2.08 1.22
CA TYR A 212 -2.92 -2.65 0.00
C TYR A 212 -4.28 -2.03 -0.37
N ARG A 213 -5.15 -1.81 0.62
CA ARG A 213 -6.46 -1.21 0.38
C ARG A 213 -6.34 0.29 0.09
N PRO A 214 -7.21 0.83 -0.80
CA PRO A 214 -8.42 0.26 -1.42
C PRO A 214 -8.24 -0.48 -2.77
N HIS A 215 -7.05 -1.05 -3.07
CA HIS A 215 -6.88 -1.92 -4.23
C HIS A 215 -7.90 -3.09 -4.23
N PRO A 216 -8.40 -3.57 -5.40
CA PRO A 216 -9.31 -4.72 -5.48
C PRO A 216 -8.82 -5.97 -4.72
N PRO A 217 -9.75 -6.86 -4.34
CA PRO A 217 -11.19 -6.80 -4.56
C PRO A 217 -11.88 -5.74 -3.69
N PHE A 218 -12.92 -5.08 -4.26
CA PHE A 218 -13.64 -3.98 -3.60
C PHE A 218 -14.69 -4.54 -2.65
N VAL A 219 -14.25 -5.14 -1.57
CA VAL A 219 -15.07 -5.70 -0.51
C VAL A 219 -14.64 -5.10 0.81
N ALA A 220 -15.48 -4.29 1.40
CA ALA A 220 -15.21 -3.64 2.68
C ALA A 220 -15.81 -4.44 3.85
N PRO A 221 -15.16 -4.47 5.01
CA PRO A 221 -15.75 -5.12 6.19
C PRO A 221 -16.91 -4.27 6.77
N ALA A 222 -17.79 -4.89 7.53
CA ALA A 222 -18.76 -4.16 8.32
C ALA A 222 -18.06 -3.27 9.37
N PRO A 223 -18.57 -2.06 9.70
CA PRO A 223 -19.75 -1.40 9.13
C PRO A 223 -19.44 -0.58 7.86
N TYR A 224 -18.22 -0.60 7.37
CA TYR A 224 -17.74 0.28 6.29
C TYR A 224 -18.40 -0.01 4.93
N ASN A 225 -18.80 -1.26 4.70
CA ASN A 225 -19.52 -1.68 3.49
C ASN A 225 -20.86 -0.94 3.30
N ALA A 226 -21.48 -0.51 4.39
CA ALA A 226 -22.79 0.17 4.38
C ALA A 226 -22.71 1.69 4.68
N MET A 227 -21.50 2.26 4.78
CA MET A 227 -21.35 3.67 5.13
C MET A 227 -21.85 4.64 4.05
N TYR A 228 -21.83 4.20 2.80
CA TYR A 228 -22.17 5.03 1.64
C TYR A 228 -23.11 4.29 0.73
N ARG A 229 -24.14 4.99 0.23
CA ARG A 229 -25.08 4.42 -0.74
C ARG A 229 -24.74 4.94 -2.14
N PRO A 230 -24.87 4.13 -3.19
CA PRO A 230 -24.62 4.56 -4.57
C PRO A 230 -25.38 5.83 -4.95
N ALA A 231 -26.63 5.99 -4.43
CA ALA A 231 -27.46 7.16 -4.69
C ALA A 231 -26.92 8.47 -4.10
N ASP A 232 -26.05 8.39 -3.08
CA ASP A 232 -25.47 9.56 -2.41
C ASP A 232 -24.11 9.96 -3.05
N MET A 233 -23.65 9.20 -4.04
CA MET A 233 -22.36 9.45 -4.68
C MET A 233 -22.50 10.47 -5.80
N PRO A 234 -21.46 11.30 -6.03
CA PRO A 234 -21.44 12.20 -7.16
C PRO A 234 -21.52 11.41 -8.47
N ALA A 235 -22.16 12.00 -9.47
CA ALA A 235 -22.23 11.39 -10.79
C ALA A 235 -20.81 11.14 -11.35
N PRO A 236 -20.60 10.03 -12.06
CA PRO A 236 -19.33 9.79 -12.73
C PRO A 236 -19.02 10.94 -13.71
N VAL A 237 -17.78 11.40 -13.70
CA VAL A 237 -17.31 12.34 -14.72
C VAL A 237 -17.26 11.58 -16.04
N ARG A 238 -18.09 12.00 -16.98
CA ARG A 238 -18.16 11.42 -18.33
C ARG A 238 -18.08 12.56 -19.34
N ARG A 239 -17.50 12.27 -20.50
CA ARG A 239 -17.59 13.17 -21.66
C ARG A 239 -19.00 13.10 -22.27
N ALA A 240 -19.38 14.14 -22.97
CA ALA A 240 -20.72 14.25 -23.59
C ALA A 240 -20.95 13.18 -24.67
N SER A 241 -19.87 12.76 -25.35
CA SER A 241 -19.94 11.69 -26.37
C SER A 241 -18.65 10.86 -26.41
N PRO A 242 -18.70 9.60 -26.88
CA PRO A 242 -17.49 8.79 -27.12
C PRO A 242 -16.51 9.40 -28.12
N ALA A 243 -16.98 10.29 -29.00
CA ALA A 243 -16.12 10.97 -29.98
C ALA A 243 -15.22 12.04 -29.37
N GLU A 244 -15.42 12.38 -28.10
CA GLU A 244 -14.61 13.33 -27.34
C GLU A 244 -13.51 12.64 -26.50
N GLU A 245 -13.41 11.33 -26.55
CA GLU A 245 -12.38 10.51 -25.94
C GLU A 245 -11.19 10.30 -26.88
#